data_72d14762779f5969c3aae8111dfca1fb
#
_entry.id   72d14762779f5969c3aae8111dfca1fb
#
_cell.length_a   1.000
_cell.length_b   1.000
_cell.length_c   1.000
_cell.angle_alpha   90.00
_cell.angle_beta   90.00
_cell.angle_gamma   90.00
#
_symmetry.space_group_name_H-M   'P 1'
#
loop_
_entity.id
_entity.type
_entity.pdbx_description
1 polymer ?
#
loop_
_entity_poly.entity_id
_entity_poly.type
_entity_poly.pdbx_seq_one_letter_code
_entity_poly.pdbx_strand_id
1 'polypeptide(L)'
;MRFCYLDIETDSLDATVIHCVVTFDSEVGVRVWTEPTGLQDFLSQFDEVVAHNGLSFDFPVLAKLWGVRLKFDQMVDTLVLSMMESPSREGGHSLGAWGKRLGEHKGDFSGDFSTYTPLMRDYCIQDVRVCMKLHWLLLAEMDDFSEQSIRDEHRMRIVADRVSHNGFSLNRRKAVDLYNRLMLEQDQIAAECINMFPPIVEERYSEKTGKRLKDKITEFNPSSRQQIAERLIELGWKPTELTPSGRAKVDEKTLAKCDLPVAQKLARYFLLQKRSALVKAWIEACSEESRVHCRYRTLGAITNRMSCVSPNLQQVPAVRSEYG
;
A
#
# COMPACT_ATOMS: atom_id res chain seq x y z
N MET A 1 -23.35 -27.19 -4.41
CA MET A 1 -22.26 -26.31 -4.93
C MET A 1 -20.96 -27.06 -4.77
N ARG A 2 -20.19 -27.23 -5.85
CA ARG A 2 -18.90 -27.94 -5.86
C ARG A 2 -17.78 -26.89 -5.90
N PHE A 3 -16.87 -26.98 -4.94
CA PHE A 3 -15.72 -26.07 -4.81
C PHE A 3 -14.43 -26.75 -5.27
N CYS A 4 -13.59 -26.00 -5.98
CA CYS A 4 -12.20 -26.36 -6.20
C CYS A 4 -11.31 -25.28 -5.61
N TYR A 5 -10.40 -25.63 -4.73
CA TYR A 5 -9.39 -24.73 -4.18
C TYR A 5 -8.13 -24.79 -5.02
N LEU A 6 -7.54 -23.63 -5.31
CA LEU A 6 -6.40 -23.54 -6.23
C LEU A 6 -5.36 -22.57 -5.70
N ASP A 7 -4.11 -22.90 -5.94
CA ASP A 7 -2.94 -22.02 -5.76
C ASP A 7 -1.88 -22.35 -6.81
N ILE A 8 -1.03 -21.38 -7.17
CA ILE A 8 0.02 -21.55 -8.17
C ILE A 8 1.37 -21.08 -7.65
N GLU A 9 2.44 -21.76 -8.08
CA GLU A 9 3.81 -21.30 -7.86
C GLU A 9 4.45 -20.89 -9.18
N THR A 10 5.14 -19.76 -9.16
CA THR A 10 5.72 -19.11 -10.34
C THR A 10 7.16 -18.67 -10.09
N ASP A 11 7.88 -18.34 -11.16
CA ASP A 11 9.25 -17.82 -11.10
C ASP A 11 9.37 -16.42 -10.46
N SER A 12 8.32 -15.60 -10.54
CA SER A 12 8.31 -14.25 -9.99
C SER A 12 6.89 -13.69 -9.90
N LEU A 13 6.74 -12.50 -9.27
CA LEU A 13 5.46 -11.77 -9.28
C LEU A 13 5.06 -11.27 -10.69
N ASP A 14 6.03 -10.96 -11.55
CA ASP A 14 5.79 -10.79 -13.00
C ASP A 14 6.07 -12.11 -13.69
N ALA A 15 5.17 -13.06 -13.48
CA ALA A 15 5.34 -14.45 -13.86
C ALA A 15 5.59 -14.64 -15.36
N THR A 16 6.65 -15.41 -15.65
CA THR A 16 6.98 -15.90 -17.00
C THR A 16 6.86 -17.42 -17.09
N VAL A 17 6.92 -18.12 -15.96
CA VAL A 17 6.77 -19.58 -15.86
C VAL A 17 5.85 -19.93 -14.70
N ILE A 18 4.92 -20.84 -14.90
CA ILE A 18 4.20 -21.54 -13.84
C ILE A 18 4.94 -22.86 -13.54
N HIS A 19 5.44 -23.01 -12.34
CA HIS A 19 6.12 -24.23 -11.90
C HIS A 19 5.18 -25.35 -11.56
N CYS A 20 4.10 -25.04 -10.84
CA CYS A 20 3.00 -25.96 -10.58
C CYS A 20 1.72 -25.20 -10.25
N VAL A 21 0.63 -25.90 -10.46
CA VAL A 21 -0.69 -25.57 -9.94
C VAL A 21 -1.11 -26.69 -9.02
N VAL A 22 -1.58 -26.34 -7.85
CA VAL A 22 -2.20 -27.30 -6.93
C VAL A 22 -3.68 -27.05 -6.87
N THR A 23 -4.47 -28.12 -7.03
CA THR A 23 -5.92 -28.09 -6.86
C THR A 23 -6.33 -29.06 -5.78
N PHE A 24 -7.39 -28.73 -5.05
CA PHE A 24 -8.04 -29.60 -4.09
C PHE A 24 -9.56 -29.56 -4.26
N ASP A 25 -10.18 -30.68 -4.30
CA ASP A 25 -11.62 -30.87 -4.15
C ASP A 25 -11.95 -32.05 -3.23
N SER A 26 -13.18 -32.10 -2.71
CA SER A 26 -13.55 -33.10 -1.70
C SER A 26 -13.74 -34.52 -2.25
N GLU A 27 -13.88 -34.69 -3.56
CA GLU A 27 -14.11 -36.00 -4.18
C GLU A 27 -12.80 -36.69 -4.55
N VAL A 28 -11.85 -35.94 -5.07
CA VAL A 28 -10.59 -36.49 -5.62
C VAL A 28 -9.39 -36.18 -4.70
N GLY A 29 -9.49 -35.12 -3.88
CA GLY A 29 -8.38 -34.67 -3.03
C GLY A 29 -7.41 -33.76 -3.77
N VAL A 30 -6.13 -33.81 -3.37
CA VAL A 30 -5.07 -32.97 -3.93
C VAL A 30 -4.64 -33.49 -5.31
N ARG A 31 -4.57 -32.58 -6.28
CA ARG A 31 -3.91 -32.79 -7.58
C ARG A 31 -2.82 -31.74 -7.83
N VAL A 32 -1.75 -32.15 -8.47
CA VAL A 32 -0.65 -31.29 -8.87
C VAL A 32 -0.52 -31.32 -10.38
N TRP A 33 -0.47 -30.14 -10.97
CA TRP A 33 -0.36 -29.92 -12.40
C TRP A 33 0.96 -29.20 -12.67
N THR A 34 1.78 -29.76 -13.53
CA THR A 34 3.04 -29.14 -13.99
C THR A 34 2.95 -28.70 -15.46
N GLU A 35 1.80 -28.94 -16.08
CA GLU A 35 1.46 -28.56 -17.46
C GLU A 35 -0.05 -28.27 -17.58
N PRO A 36 -0.50 -27.51 -18.57
CA PRO A 36 -1.91 -27.10 -18.69
C PRO A 36 -2.87 -28.20 -19.12
N THR A 37 -2.35 -29.35 -19.60
CA THR A 37 -3.17 -30.41 -20.20
C THR A 37 -4.24 -30.92 -19.26
N GLY A 38 -5.50 -30.75 -19.65
CA GLY A 38 -6.67 -31.21 -18.89
C GLY A 38 -7.10 -30.32 -17.72
N LEU A 39 -6.32 -29.30 -17.33
CA LEU A 39 -6.66 -28.40 -16.24
C LEU A 39 -7.93 -27.58 -16.53
N GLN A 40 -8.08 -27.06 -17.76
CA GLN A 40 -9.28 -26.32 -18.17
C GLN A 40 -10.54 -27.14 -18.02
N ASP A 41 -10.54 -28.40 -18.51
CA ASP A 41 -11.68 -29.30 -18.44
C ASP A 41 -11.99 -29.72 -17.01
N PHE A 42 -10.95 -29.91 -16.21
CA PHE A 42 -11.09 -30.20 -14.79
C PHE A 42 -11.76 -29.04 -14.03
N LEU A 43 -11.27 -27.80 -14.18
CA LEU A 43 -11.82 -26.64 -13.48
C LEU A 43 -13.24 -26.28 -13.95
N SER A 44 -13.61 -26.63 -15.18
CA SER A 44 -14.96 -26.39 -15.72
C SER A 44 -16.07 -27.19 -15.03
N GLN A 45 -15.70 -28.21 -14.24
CA GLN A 45 -16.66 -29.10 -13.54
C GLN A 45 -17.13 -28.53 -12.19
N PHE A 46 -16.52 -27.42 -11.74
CA PHE A 46 -16.83 -26.82 -10.45
C PHE A 46 -17.69 -25.57 -10.60
N ASP A 47 -18.59 -25.37 -9.64
CA ASP A 47 -19.40 -24.16 -9.56
C ASP A 47 -18.51 -22.95 -9.21
N GLU A 48 -17.55 -23.16 -8.28
CA GLU A 48 -16.62 -22.13 -7.84
C GLU A 48 -15.18 -22.66 -7.74
N VAL A 49 -14.23 -21.82 -8.19
CA VAL A 49 -12.79 -22.01 -8.03
C VAL A 49 -12.27 -20.93 -7.09
N VAL A 50 -11.76 -21.36 -5.96
CA VAL A 50 -11.41 -20.51 -4.82
C VAL A 50 -9.90 -20.39 -4.72
N ALA A 51 -9.39 -19.16 -4.69
CA ALA A 51 -7.98 -18.88 -4.46
C ALA A 51 -7.81 -17.71 -3.48
N HIS A 52 -6.61 -17.51 -2.95
CA HIS A 52 -6.29 -16.36 -2.10
C HIS A 52 -5.53 -15.30 -2.87
N ASN A 53 -6.11 -14.13 -3.10
CA ASN A 53 -5.62 -13.11 -4.04
C ASN A 53 -5.63 -13.59 -5.51
N GLY A 54 -6.47 -14.57 -5.80
CA GLY A 54 -6.53 -15.24 -7.09
C GLY A 54 -6.98 -14.35 -8.23
N LEU A 55 -7.85 -13.38 -7.96
CA LEU A 55 -8.31 -12.40 -8.96
C LEU A 55 -7.17 -11.52 -9.49
N SER A 56 -6.17 -11.26 -8.65
CA SER A 56 -5.05 -10.39 -8.99
C SER A 56 -3.82 -11.15 -9.49
N PHE A 57 -3.72 -12.44 -9.19
CA PHE A 57 -2.52 -13.22 -9.50
C PHE A 57 -2.83 -14.55 -10.20
N ASP A 58 -3.38 -15.53 -9.51
CA ASP A 58 -3.51 -16.91 -10.03
C ASP A 58 -4.30 -16.98 -11.33
N PHE A 59 -5.49 -16.45 -11.36
CA PHE A 59 -6.36 -16.53 -12.53
C PHE A 59 -5.84 -15.75 -13.74
N PRO A 60 -5.32 -14.51 -13.60
CA PRO A 60 -4.66 -13.83 -14.72
C PRO A 60 -3.41 -14.53 -15.23
N VAL A 61 -2.58 -15.10 -14.34
CA VAL A 61 -1.35 -15.81 -14.71
C VAL A 61 -1.68 -17.11 -15.45
N LEU A 62 -2.65 -17.88 -14.96
CA LEU A 62 -3.15 -19.07 -15.65
C LEU A 62 -3.67 -18.75 -17.05
N ALA A 63 -4.42 -17.65 -17.19
CA ALA A 63 -4.93 -17.21 -18.49
C ALA A 63 -3.80 -16.75 -19.44
N LYS A 64 -2.78 -16.05 -18.90
CA LYS A 64 -1.64 -15.51 -19.67
C LYS A 64 -0.70 -16.63 -20.16
N LEU A 65 -0.32 -17.55 -19.27
CA LEU A 65 0.76 -18.50 -19.54
C LEU A 65 0.28 -19.87 -20.00
N TRP A 66 -0.85 -20.34 -19.46
CA TRP A 66 -1.38 -21.66 -19.78
C TRP A 66 -2.66 -21.65 -20.61
N GLY A 67 -3.22 -20.46 -20.89
CA GLY A 67 -4.47 -20.33 -21.64
C GLY A 67 -5.71 -20.79 -20.89
N VAL A 68 -5.59 -21.14 -19.60
CA VAL A 68 -6.68 -21.63 -18.75
C VAL A 68 -7.51 -20.42 -18.27
N ARG A 69 -8.80 -20.39 -18.62
CA ARG A 69 -9.69 -19.26 -18.38
C ARG A 69 -10.92 -19.69 -17.61
N LEU A 70 -11.18 -19.05 -16.49
CA LEU A 70 -12.40 -19.22 -15.71
C LEU A 70 -13.45 -18.17 -16.10
N LYS A 71 -14.72 -18.54 -15.99
CA LYS A 71 -15.81 -17.57 -16.04
C LYS A 71 -15.77 -16.72 -14.76
N PHE A 72 -16.19 -15.47 -14.85
CA PHE A 72 -16.19 -14.58 -13.69
C PHE A 72 -16.99 -15.17 -12.51
N ASP A 73 -18.15 -15.75 -12.79
CA ASP A 73 -19.02 -16.30 -11.75
C ASP A 73 -18.46 -17.57 -11.06
N GLN A 74 -17.39 -18.15 -11.62
CA GLN A 74 -16.66 -19.27 -11.00
C GLN A 74 -15.54 -18.79 -10.08
N MET A 75 -15.09 -17.52 -10.18
CA MET A 75 -13.92 -17.03 -9.44
C MET A 75 -14.33 -16.57 -8.05
N VAL A 76 -13.69 -17.11 -7.02
CA VAL A 76 -13.82 -16.65 -5.63
C VAL A 76 -12.45 -16.33 -5.06
N ASP A 77 -12.33 -15.16 -4.42
CA ASP A 77 -11.08 -14.66 -3.84
C ASP A 77 -11.24 -14.48 -2.33
N THR A 78 -10.59 -15.33 -1.55
CA THR A 78 -10.66 -15.28 -0.08
C THR A 78 -10.01 -14.04 0.51
N LEU A 79 -9.10 -13.35 -0.19
CA LEU A 79 -8.58 -12.06 0.24
C LEU A 79 -9.66 -10.99 0.18
N VAL A 80 -10.46 -10.95 -0.89
CA VAL A 80 -11.59 -10.03 -1.02
C VAL A 80 -12.62 -10.30 0.06
N LEU A 81 -13.03 -11.56 0.24
CA LEU A 81 -13.97 -11.96 1.29
C LEU A 81 -13.48 -11.55 2.68
N SER A 82 -12.22 -11.83 3.00
CA SER A 82 -11.61 -11.47 4.28
C SER A 82 -11.59 -9.96 4.54
N MET A 83 -11.37 -9.16 3.51
CA MET A 83 -11.39 -7.69 3.61
C MET A 83 -12.81 -7.14 3.70
N MET A 84 -13.79 -7.77 3.06
CA MET A 84 -15.20 -7.39 3.17
C MET A 84 -15.73 -7.63 4.59
N GLU A 85 -15.41 -8.78 5.15
CA GLU A 85 -15.87 -9.16 6.49
C GLU A 85 -15.27 -8.21 7.56
N SER A 86 -13.97 -7.91 7.50
CA SER A 86 -13.32 -7.05 8.48
C SER A 86 -12.15 -6.26 7.89
N PRO A 87 -12.37 -5.06 7.32
CA PRO A 87 -11.31 -4.29 6.62
C PRO A 87 -10.09 -3.94 7.48
N SER A 88 -10.25 -3.87 8.79
CA SER A 88 -9.21 -3.51 9.77
C SER A 88 -8.74 -4.68 10.63
N ARG A 89 -8.81 -5.89 10.10
CA ARG A 89 -8.43 -7.11 10.83
C ARG A 89 -7.00 -7.03 11.36
N GLU A 90 -6.84 -7.23 12.65
CA GLU A 90 -5.53 -7.24 13.30
C GLU A 90 -4.61 -8.32 12.71
N GLY A 91 -3.36 -7.98 12.43
CA GLY A 91 -2.39 -8.86 11.75
C GLY A 91 -2.59 -8.99 10.24
N GLY A 92 -3.61 -8.33 9.66
CA GLY A 92 -3.86 -8.26 8.21
C GLY A 92 -4.53 -9.50 7.62
N HIS A 93 -4.56 -9.55 6.29
CA HIS A 93 -5.36 -10.50 5.51
C HIS A 93 -4.52 -11.50 4.71
N SER A 94 -3.19 -11.49 4.82
CA SER A 94 -2.35 -12.43 4.08
C SER A 94 -2.65 -13.88 4.47
N LEU A 95 -2.44 -14.82 3.55
CA LEU A 95 -2.65 -16.24 3.81
C LEU A 95 -1.80 -16.74 4.99
N GLY A 96 -0.57 -16.23 5.15
CA GLY A 96 0.27 -16.53 6.32
C GLY A 96 -0.29 -15.99 7.64
N ALA A 97 -0.94 -14.81 7.65
CA ALA A 97 -1.63 -14.30 8.83
C ALA A 97 -2.86 -15.16 9.18
N TRP A 98 -3.59 -15.61 8.18
CA TRP A 98 -4.70 -16.52 8.35
C TRP A 98 -4.27 -17.90 8.81
N GLY A 99 -3.18 -18.45 8.26
CA GLY A 99 -2.62 -19.72 8.72
C GLY A 99 -2.33 -19.72 10.22
N LYS A 100 -1.75 -18.62 10.74
CA LYS A 100 -1.52 -18.45 12.19
C LYS A 100 -2.82 -18.45 12.99
N ARG A 101 -3.87 -17.74 12.54
CA ARG A 101 -5.18 -17.68 13.22
C ARG A 101 -5.90 -19.00 13.22
N LEU A 102 -5.82 -19.73 12.12
CA LEU A 102 -6.48 -21.02 11.94
C LEU A 102 -5.73 -22.20 12.58
N GLY A 103 -4.55 -21.94 13.18
CA GLY A 103 -3.69 -23.01 13.70
C GLY A 103 -3.13 -23.92 12.60
N GLU A 104 -3.16 -23.47 11.35
CA GLU A 104 -2.68 -24.17 10.16
C GLU A 104 -1.48 -23.38 9.62
N HIS A 105 -0.29 -23.70 10.10
CA HIS A 105 0.87 -22.93 9.73
C HIS A 105 1.16 -23.05 8.23
N LYS A 106 1.19 -21.91 7.54
CA LYS A 106 1.77 -21.82 6.21
C LYS A 106 3.25 -22.19 6.34
N GLY A 107 3.72 -23.17 5.56
CA GLY A 107 5.14 -23.53 5.53
C GLY A 107 5.99 -22.31 5.15
N ASP A 108 7.21 -22.27 5.62
CA ASP A 108 8.21 -21.29 5.18
C ASP A 108 8.96 -21.89 3.99
N PHE A 109 8.67 -21.38 2.78
CA PHE A 109 9.50 -21.69 1.62
C PHE A 109 10.60 -20.62 1.49
N SER A 110 11.81 -21.01 1.81
CA SER A 110 13.01 -20.17 1.70
C SER A 110 13.87 -20.51 0.47
N GLY A 111 13.31 -21.28 -0.47
CA GLY A 111 14.00 -21.72 -1.67
C GLY A 111 14.04 -20.66 -2.77
N ASP A 112 14.83 -20.98 -3.80
CA ASP A 112 14.86 -20.21 -5.05
C ASP A 112 13.61 -20.51 -5.86
N PHE A 113 12.87 -19.45 -6.26
CA PHE A 113 11.70 -19.56 -7.12
C PHE A 113 12.06 -19.74 -8.61
N SER A 114 13.33 -19.78 -8.99
CA SER A 114 13.74 -19.92 -10.39
C SER A 114 13.41 -21.29 -10.99
N THR A 115 13.30 -22.34 -10.16
CA THR A 115 13.07 -23.71 -10.61
C THR A 115 12.10 -24.46 -9.72
N TYR A 116 11.30 -25.35 -10.34
CA TYR A 116 10.40 -26.23 -9.61
C TYR A 116 11.15 -27.17 -8.64
N THR A 117 10.64 -27.29 -7.43
CA THR A 117 11.14 -28.26 -6.44
C THR A 117 9.97 -28.96 -5.73
N PRO A 118 10.20 -30.19 -5.21
CA PRO A 118 9.20 -30.87 -4.36
C PRO A 118 8.80 -30.05 -3.12
N LEU A 119 9.71 -29.27 -2.54
CA LEU A 119 9.41 -28.37 -1.42
C LEU A 119 8.46 -27.24 -1.82
N MET A 120 8.63 -26.67 -3.01
CA MET A 120 7.72 -25.68 -3.57
C MET A 120 6.32 -26.26 -3.75
N ARG A 121 6.21 -27.47 -4.29
CA ARG A 121 4.93 -28.19 -4.40
C ARG A 121 4.26 -28.37 -3.04
N ASP A 122 5.02 -28.84 -2.03
CA ASP A 122 4.48 -29.09 -0.70
C ASP A 122 4.04 -27.79 -0.01
N TYR A 123 4.74 -26.69 -0.28
CA TYR A 123 4.37 -25.35 0.13
C TYR A 123 3.04 -24.91 -0.52
N CYS A 124 2.88 -25.06 -1.84
CA CYS A 124 1.65 -24.78 -2.58
C CYS A 124 0.47 -25.63 -2.07
N ILE A 125 0.69 -26.91 -1.76
CA ILE A 125 -0.33 -27.80 -1.15
C ILE A 125 -0.79 -27.23 0.19
N GLN A 126 0.12 -26.73 0.99
CA GLN A 126 -0.18 -26.14 2.28
C GLN A 126 -0.98 -24.83 2.14
N ASP A 127 -0.66 -24.01 1.15
CA ASP A 127 -1.40 -22.77 0.86
C ASP A 127 -2.85 -23.08 0.44
N VAL A 128 -3.07 -24.09 -0.38
CA VAL A 128 -4.43 -24.57 -0.73
C VAL A 128 -5.20 -25.02 0.51
N ARG A 129 -4.55 -25.72 1.47
CA ARG A 129 -5.21 -26.16 2.72
C ARG A 129 -5.63 -24.98 3.59
N VAL A 130 -4.74 -23.99 3.74
CA VAL A 130 -5.06 -22.76 4.50
C VAL A 130 -6.18 -21.99 3.81
N CYS A 131 -6.13 -21.85 2.49
CA CYS A 131 -7.16 -21.19 1.69
C CYS A 131 -8.53 -21.87 1.86
N MET A 132 -8.57 -23.19 1.83
CA MET A 132 -9.80 -23.97 2.05
C MET A 132 -10.40 -23.71 3.44
N LYS A 133 -9.60 -23.82 4.50
CA LYS A 133 -10.08 -23.58 5.87
C LYS A 133 -10.56 -22.13 6.04
N LEU A 134 -9.83 -21.19 5.47
CA LEU A 134 -10.23 -19.80 5.46
C LEU A 134 -11.57 -19.58 4.77
N HIS A 135 -11.76 -20.16 3.59
CA HIS A 135 -13.02 -20.02 2.84
C HIS A 135 -14.23 -20.53 3.64
N TRP A 136 -14.12 -21.71 4.25
CA TRP A 136 -15.19 -22.26 5.08
C TRP A 136 -15.52 -21.36 6.29
N LEU A 137 -14.50 -20.78 6.93
CA LEU A 137 -14.72 -19.84 8.01
C LEU A 137 -15.45 -18.59 7.52
N LEU A 138 -14.98 -17.99 6.41
CA LEU A 138 -15.59 -16.78 5.85
C LEU A 138 -17.01 -16.99 5.36
N LEU A 139 -17.34 -18.16 4.78
CA LEU A 139 -18.71 -18.49 4.43
C LEU A 139 -19.65 -18.49 5.65
N ALA A 140 -19.16 -18.94 6.80
CA ALA A 140 -19.94 -18.92 8.04
C ALA A 140 -20.04 -17.51 8.66
N GLU A 141 -18.98 -16.71 8.58
CA GLU A 141 -18.94 -15.34 9.14
C GLU A 141 -19.70 -14.31 8.26
N MET A 142 -19.89 -14.61 6.98
CA MET A 142 -20.48 -13.67 6.00
C MET A 142 -21.93 -14.04 5.63
N ASP A 143 -22.65 -14.80 6.45
CA ASP A 143 -24.04 -15.23 6.18
C ASP A 143 -25.01 -14.04 5.93
N ASP A 144 -24.74 -12.88 6.53
CA ASP A 144 -25.51 -11.64 6.35
C ASP A 144 -25.16 -10.86 5.05
N PHE A 145 -24.13 -11.27 4.32
CA PHE A 145 -23.73 -10.59 3.09
C PHE A 145 -24.54 -11.08 1.89
N SER A 146 -25.05 -10.16 1.07
CA SER A 146 -25.73 -10.57 -0.16
C SER A 146 -24.72 -11.11 -1.18
N GLU A 147 -25.11 -12.14 -1.93
CA GLU A 147 -24.30 -12.65 -3.04
C GLU A 147 -23.93 -11.53 -4.04
N GLN A 148 -24.86 -10.62 -4.31
CA GLN A 148 -24.63 -9.49 -5.19
C GLN A 148 -23.48 -8.58 -4.67
N SER A 149 -23.44 -8.26 -3.37
CA SER A 149 -22.39 -7.44 -2.80
C SER A 149 -21.01 -8.12 -2.90
N ILE A 150 -20.95 -9.41 -2.68
CA ILE A 150 -19.73 -10.21 -2.83
C ILE A 150 -19.25 -10.20 -4.29
N ARG A 151 -20.15 -10.44 -5.25
CA ARG A 151 -19.83 -10.42 -6.68
C ARG A 151 -19.39 -9.04 -7.17
N ASP A 152 -20.01 -7.98 -6.69
CA ASP A 152 -19.66 -6.61 -7.07
C ASP A 152 -18.26 -6.22 -6.56
N GLU A 153 -17.89 -6.66 -5.34
CA GLU A 153 -16.53 -6.43 -4.83
C GLU A 153 -15.46 -7.22 -5.60
N HIS A 154 -15.76 -8.45 -6.00
CA HIS A 154 -14.88 -9.21 -6.90
C HIS A 154 -14.72 -8.53 -8.26
N ARG A 155 -15.81 -7.99 -8.85
CA ARG A 155 -15.73 -7.19 -10.09
C ARG A 155 -14.90 -5.93 -9.91
N MET A 156 -15.12 -5.22 -8.79
CA MET A 156 -14.38 -4.02 -8.47
C MET A 156 -12.88 -4.31 -8.32
N ARG A 157 -12.51 -5.46 -7.73
CA ARG A 157 -11.11 -5.90 -7.67
C ARG A 157 -10.48 -6.04 -9.04
N ILE A 158 -11.15 -6.72 -9.96
CA ILE A 158 -10.65 -6.89 -11.35
C ILE A 158 -10.52 -5.53 -12.06
N VAL A 159 -11.51 -4.63 -11.89
CA VAL A 159 -11.45 -3.27 -12.46
C VAL A 159 -10.29 -2.48 -11.89
N ALA A 160 -10.07 -2.53 -10.56
CA ALA A 160 -8.98 -1.84 -9.89
C ALA A 160 -7.61 -2.33 -10.37
N ASP A 161 -7.45 -3.64 -10.57
CA ASP A 161 -6.21 -4.22 -11.10
C ASP A 161 -5.97 -3.81 -12.56
N ARG A 162 -7.00 -3.78 -13.40
CA ARG A 162 -6.91 -3.26 -14.78
C ARG A 162 -6.52 -1.79 -14.82
N VAL A 163 -7.09 -0.96 -13.95
CA VAL A 163 -6.73 0.46 -13.82
C VAL A 163 -5.28 0.61 -13.37
N SER A 164 -4.84 -0.19 -12.40
CA SER A 164 -3.46 -0.22 -11.91
C SER A 164 -2.49 -0.62 -13.02
N HIS A 165 -2.81 -1.69 -13.76
CA HIS A 165 -1.99 -2.18 -14.87
C HIS A 165 -1.94 -1.17 -16.03
N ASN A 166 -3.07 -0.57 -16.39
CA ASN A 166 -3.12 0.44 -17.45
C ASN A 166 -2.37 1.72 -17.07
N GLY A 167 -2.38 2.11 -15.78
CA GLY A 167 -1.77 3.33 -15.28
C GLY A 167 -2.44 4.61 -15.82
N PHE A 168 -1.89 5.76 -15.45
CA PHE A 168 -2.35 7.08 -15.85
C PHE A 168 -1.24 7.81 -16.62
N SER A 169 -1.56 8.49 -17.71
CA SER A 169 -0.57 9.28 -18.44
C SER A 169 -0.10 10.48 -17.60
N LEU A 170 1.21 10.70 -17.55
CA LEU A 170 1.84 11.82 -16.91
C LEU A 170 2.62 12.64 -17.96
N ASN A 171 2.32 13.93 -18.07
CA ASN A 171 3.20 14.85 -18.80
C ASN A 171 4.46 15.11 -17.95
N ARG A 172 5.49 14.28 -18.14
CA ARG A 172 6.73 14.31 -17.35
C ARG A 172 7.40 15.69 -17.37
N ARG A 173 7.43 16.35 -18.53
CA ARG A 173 8.03 17.69 -18.65
C ARG A 173 7.29 18.70 -17.76
N LYS A 174 5.97 18.78 -17.85
CA LYS A 174 5.18 19.69 -16.99
C LYS A 174 5.31 19.33 -15.51
N ALA A 175 5.42 18.05 -15.17
CA ALA A 175 5.62 17.61 -13.78
C ALA A 175 6.97 18.06 -13.24
N VAL A 176 8.06 17.93 -14.03
CA VAL A 176 9.39 18.42 -13.65
C VAL A 176 9.40 19.96 -13.51
N ASP A 177 8.79 20.68 -14.43
CA ASP A 177 8.68 22.15 -14.37
C ASP A 177 7.90 22.59 -13.12
N LEU A 178 6.81 21.88 -12.79
CA LEU A 178 6.05 22.13 -11.56
C LEU A 178 6.89 21.84 -10.31
N TYR A 179 7.57 20.70 -10.27
CA TYR A 179 8.45 20.34 -9.16
C TYR A 179 9.50 21.40 -8.88
N ASN A 180 10.20 21.85 -9.93
CA ASN A 180 11.24 22.87 -9.81
C ASN A 180 10.68 24.21 -9.27
N ARG A 181 9.49 24.62 -9.72
CA ARG A 181 8.83 25.83 -9.20
C ARG A 181 8.47 25.70 -7.72
N LEU A 182 7.93 24.54 -7.33
CA LEU A 182 7.58 24.25 -5.93
C LEU A 182 8.83 24.27 -5.03
N MET A 183 9.91 23.66 -5.50
CA MET A 183 11.17 23.63 -4.75
C MET A 183 11.79 25.03 -4.60
N LEU A 184 11.80 25.83 -5.67
CA LEU A 184 12.33 27.19 -5.62
C LEU A 184 11.57 28.07 -4.60
N GLU A 185 10.24 28.01 -4.60
CA GLU A 185 9.42 28.75 -3.64
C GLU A 185 9.63 28.23 -2.20
N GLN A 186 9.73 26.88 -2.04
CA GLN A 186 10.00 26.27 -0.74
C GLN A 186 11.36 26.72 -0.17
N ASP A 187 12.40 26.76 -1.00
CA ASP A 187 13.73 27.17 -0.59
C ASP A 187 13.79 28.67 -0.23
N GLN A 188 13.06 29.51 -0.96
CA GLN A 188 12.91 30.92 -0.64
C GLN A 188 12.28 31.14 0.74
N ILE A 189 11.17 30.46 1.01
CA ILE A 189 10.49 30.54 2.32
C ILE A 189 11.37 29.96 3.43
N ALA A 190 12.08 28.87 3.16
CA ALA A 190 13.03 28.29 4.12
C ALA A 190 14.12 29.30 4.50
N ALA A 191 14.74 29.97 3.53
CA ALA A 191 15.75 30.98 3.76
C ALA A 191 15.19 32.16 4.57
N GLU A 192 14.00 32.67 4.23
CA GLU A 192 13.32 33.70 4.99
C GLU A 192 13.07 33.30 6.45
N CYS A 193 12.58 32.06 6.70
CA CYS A 193 12.34 31.57 8.05
C CYS A 193 13.66 31.39 8.85
N ILE A 194 14.73 30.91 8.22
CA ILE A 194 16.06 30.79 8.85
C ILE A 194 16.57 32.15 9.26
N ASN A 195 16.43 33.15 8.39
CA ASN A 195 16.89 34.52 8.70
C ASN A 195 16.08 35.19 9.83
N MET A 196 14.82 34.77 10.04
CA MET A 196 14.00 35.30 11.13
C MET A 196 14.38 34.75 12.51
N PHE A 197 14.95 33.53 12.56
CA PHE A 197 15.31 32.88 13.81
C PHE A 197 16.82 32.71 13.93
N PRO A 198 17.49 33.52 14.77
CA PRO A 198 18.91 33.35 14.97
C PRO A 198 19.27 31.97 15.50
N PRO A 199 20.46 31.44 15.17
CA PRO A 199 20.93 30.16 15.67
C PRO A 199 20.94 30.11 17.20
N ILE A 200 20.59 28.97 17.76
CA ILE A 200 20.77 28.70 19.19
C ILE A 200 22.22 28.32 19.41
N VAL A 201 22.91 29.08 20.28
CA VAL A 201 24.28 28.79 20.67
C VAL A 201 24.28 28.22 22.10
N GLU A 202 24.65 26.93 22.21
CA GLU A 202 24.80 26.25 23.50
C GLU A 202 26.28 26.20 23.87
N GLU A 203 26.68 26.87 24.96
CA GLU A 203 28.01 26.70 25.54
C GLU A 203 28.19 25.29 26.10
N ARG A 204 29.28 24.65 25.75
CA ARG A 204 29.56 23.29 26.16
C ARG A 204 30.80 23.19 27.01
N TYR A 205 30.75 22.42 28.07
CA TYR A 205 31.85 22.12 28.95
C TYR A 205 32.05 20.61 29.06
N SER A 206 33.32 20.20 29.16
CA SER A 206 33.64 18.78 29.37
C SER A 206 33.24 18.34 30.79
N GLU A 207 32.38 17.36 30.88
CA GLU A 207 31.95 16.77 32.17
C GLU A 207 33.15 16.20 32.99
N LYS A 208 34.21 15.73 32.28
CA LYS A 208 35.41 15.15 32.92
C LYS A 208 36.46 16.17 33.37
N THR A 209 36.59 17.28 32.70
CA THR A 209 37.70 18.20 32.90
C THR A 209 37.28 19.63 33.21
N GLY A 210 35.97 19.94 33.09
CA GLY A 210 35.43 21.30 33.27
C GLY A 210 35.90 22.30 32.15
N LYS A 211 36.70 21.86 31.18
CA LYS A 211 37.19 22.72 30.11
C LYS A 211 36.10 23.10 29.14
N ARG A 212 36.08 24.34 28.70
CA ARG A 212 35.18 24.83 27.65
C ARG A 212 35.44 24.07 26.35
N LEU A 213 34.39 23.53 25.77
CA LEU A 213 34.37 22.90 24.46
C LEU A 213 33.88 23.90 23.40
N LYS A 214 33.97 23.53 22.12
CA LYS A 214 33.39 24.32 21.03
C LYS A 214 31.86 24.39 21.24
N ASP A 215 31.33 25.61 21.13
CA ASP A 215 29.88 25.85 21.25
C ASP A 215 29.11 25.03 20.21
N LYS A 216 27.97 24.52 20.61
CA LYS A 216 27.06 23.86 19.68
C LYS A 216 26.13 24.91 19.10
N ILE A 217 26.23 25.11 17.79
CA ILE A 217 25.38 26.04 17.05
C ILE A 217 24.30 25.21 16.36
N THR A 218 23.04 25.50 16.67
CA THR A 218 21.89 24.85 16.06
C THR A 218 21.11 25.89 15.25
N GLU A 219 21.17 25.76 13.93
CA GLU A 219 20.39 26.60 13.02
C GLU A 219 18.93 26.20 13.03
N PHE A 220 18.04 27.15 12.73
CA PHE A 220 16.63 26.88 12.61
C PHE A 220 16.36 26.00 11.39
N ASN A 221 15.63 24.91 11.61
CA ASN A 221 15.19 23.99 10.56
C ASN A 221 13.67 24.11 10.35
N PRO A 222 13.19 24.68 9.23
CA PRO A 222 11.78 24.87 8.94
C PRO A 222 11.02 23.54 8.73
N SER A 223 11.72 22.39 8.64
CA SER A 223 11.10 21.06 8.65
C SER A 223 10.96 20.46 10.05
N SER A 224 11.59 21.03 11.06
CA SER A 224 11.56 20.54 12.44
C SER A 224 10.35 21.07 13.19
N ARG A 225 9.30 20.24 13.31
CA ARG A 225 8.10 20.61 14.05
C ARG A 225 8.38 21.00 15.50
N GLN A 226 9.38 20.42 16.12
CA GLN A 226 9.80 20.74 17.48
C GLN A 226 10.38 22.16 17.55
N GLN A 227 11.36 22.49 16.70
CA GLN A 227 11.95 23.83 16.69
C GLN A 227 10.91 24.90 16.33
N ILE A 228 10.00 24.60 15.39
CA ILE A 228 8.90 25.51 15.05
C ILE A 228 8.04 25.78 16.27
N ALA A 229 7.63 24.74 17.02
CA ALA A 229 6.82 24.89 18.21
C ALA A 229 7.53 25.77 19.25
N GLU A 230 8.81 25.49 19.55
CA GLU A 230 9.63 26.25 20.50
C GLU A 230 9.71 27.72 20.10
N ARG A 231 10.05 28.01 18.85
CA ARG A 231 10.18 29.39 18.36
C ARG A 231 8.87 30.17 18.33
N LEU A 232 7.76 29.50 17.95
CA LEU A 232 6.46 30.16 17.96
C LEU A 232 5.94 30.41 19.39
N ILE A 233 6.23 29.53 20.34
CA ILE A 233 5.89 29.74 21.75
C ILE A 233 6.68 30.92 22.33
N GLU A 234 7.98 31.06 22.00
CA GLU A 234 8.79 32.21 22.36
C GLU A 234 8.20 33.54 21.84
N LEU A 235 7.53 33.49 20.67
CA LEU A 235 6.81 34.62 20.08
C LEU A 235 5.37 34.82 20.62
N GLY A 236 4.96 34.02 21.62
CA GLY A 236 3.66 34.11 22.28
C GLY A 236 2.57 33.21 21.72
N TRP A 237 2.90 32.28 20.81
CA TRP A 237 1.91 31.30 20.35
C TRP A 237 1.50 30.35 21.47
N LYS A 238 0.20 30.15 21.63
CA LYS A 238 -0.37 29.20 22.56
C LYS A 238 -0.94 28.01 21.76
N PRO A 239 -0.30 26.82 21.82
CA PRO A 239 -0.80 25.64 21.13
C PRO A 239 -2.19 25.24 21.61
N THR A 240 -3.13 25.10 20.67
CA THR A 240 -4.50 24.65 20.98
C THR A 240 -4.67 23.13 20.86
N GLU A 241 -3.77 22.47 20.16
CA GLU A 241 -3.81 21.02 19.92
C GLU A 241 -2.46 20.39 20.28
N LEU A 242 -2.51 19.24 20.96
CA LEU A 242 -1.32 18.46 21.34
C LEU A 242 -1.29 17.13 20.55
N THR A 243 -0.10 16.59 20.37
CA THR A 243 0.10 15.23 19.88
C THR A 243 -0.21 14.21 20.99
N PRO A 244 -0.40 12.91 20.67
CA PRO A 244 -0.58 11.87 21.70
C PRO A 244 0.58 11.81 22.72
N SER A 245 1.78 12.30 22.35
CA SER A 245 2.94 12.40 23.24
C SER A 245 2.98 13.69 24.06
N GLY A 246 1.92 14.51 24.05
CA GLY A 246 1.82 15.75 24.85
C GLY A 246 2.59 16.95 24.26
N ARG A 247 3.16 16.86 23.07
CA ARG A 247 3.86 17.97 22.41
C ARG A 247 2.90 18.85 21.62
N ALA A 248 3.23 20.12 21.42
CA ALA A 248 2.46 21.00 20.55
C ALA A 248 2.35 20.40 19.13
N LYS A 249 1.12 20.31 18.63
CA LYS A 249 0.88 19.83 17.27
C LYS A 249 1.18 20.95 16.27
N VAL A 250 2.14 20.70 15.41
CA VAL A 250 2.56 21.60 14.33
C VAL A 250 2.26 20.95 13.00
N ASP A 251 1.25 21.45 12.32
CA ASP A 251 0.87 21.07 10.97
C ASP A 251 0.31 22.29 10.21
N GLU A 252 0.04 22.12 8.92
CA GLU A 252 -0.50 23.17 8.06
C GLU A 252 -1.77 23.83 8.66
N LYS A 253 -2.66 23.03 9.26
CA LYS A 253 -3.93 23.50 9.81
C LYS A 253 -3.74 24.30 11.12
N THR A 254 -2.86 23.83 12.00
CA THR A 254 -2.61 24.52 13.27
C THR A 254 -1.83 25.81 13.05
N LEU A 255 -0.90 25.82 12.09
CA LEU A 255 -0.16 27.04 11.72
C LEU A 255 -1.05 28.05 11.01
N ALA A 256 -1.98 27.63 10.16
CA ALA A 256 -2.92 28.51 9.48
C ALA A 256 -3.88 29.25 10.44
N LYS A 257 -4.09 28.72 11.65
CA LYS A 257 -4.90 29.35 12.71
C LYS A 257 -4.08 30.32 13.58
N CYS A 258 -2.78 30.38 13.40
CA CYS A 258 -1.90 31.20 14.20
C CYS A 258 -1.74 32.58 13.53
N ASP A 259 -1.97 33.68 14.29
CA ASP A 259 -1.92 35.04 13.77
C ASP A 259 -0.49 35.57 13.53
N LEU A 260 0.54 34.82 13.90
CA LEU A 260 1.92 35.21 13.67
C LEU A 260 2.27 35.13 12.18
N PRO A 261 2.84 36.20 11.57
CA PRO A 261 3.21 36.18 10.14
C PRO A 261 4.14 35.04 9.74
N VAL A 262 5.07 34.68 10.64
CA VAL A 262 6.01 33.57 10.40
C VAL A 262 5.27 32.20 10.39
N ALA A 263 4.21 32.04 11.17
CA ALA A 263 3.42 30.82 11.16
C ALA A 263 2.69 30.62 9.82
N GLN A 264 2.23 31.70 9.20
CA GLN A 264 1.65 31.65 7.85
C GLN A 264 2.67 31.23 6.79
N LYS A 265 3.93 31.75 6.90
CA LYS A 265 5.04 31.30 6.03
C LYS A 265 5.36 29.81 6.21
N LEU A 266 5.40 29.35 7.46
CA LEU A 266 5.64 27.93 7.77
C LEU A 266 4.50 27.04 7.31
N ALA A 267 3.24 27.48 7.41
CA ALA A 267 2.10 26.76 6.82
C ALA A 267 2.26 26.63 5.30
N ARG A 268 2.68 27.71 4.63
CA ARG A 268 2.98 27.69 3.20
C ARG A 268 4.13 26.73 2.87
N TYR A 269 5.20 26.76 3.64
CA TYR A 269 6.33 25.83 3.51
C TYR A 269 5.86 24.36 3.56
N PHE A 270 5.03 23.98 4.53
CA PHE A 270 4.50 22.62 4.62
C PHE A 270 3.58 22.24 3.46
N LEU A 271 2.78 23.17 2.96
CA LEU A 271 1.98 22.94 1.75
C LEU A 271 2.89 22.63 0.57
N LEU A 272 3.91 23.44 0.33
CA LEU A 272 4.86 23.25 -0.77
C LEU A 272 5.64 21.93 -0.62
N GLN A 273 6.10 21.61 0.59
CA GLN A 273 6.79 20.35 0.90
C GLN A 273 5.92 19.14 0.58
N LYS A 274 4.65 19.18 0.95
CA LYS A 274 3.69 18.12 0.64
C LYS A 274 3.46 18.01 -0.88
N ARG A 275 3.31 19.12 -1.58
CA ARG A 275 3.07 19.13 -3.03
C ARG A 275 4.31 18.67 -3.81
N SER A 276 5.48 19.17 -3.47
CA SER A 276 6.73 18.74 -4.11
C SER A 276 7.00 17.24 -3.92
N ALA A 277 6.75 16.70 -2.73
CA ALA A 277 6.90 15.27 -2.46
C ALA A 277 5.95 14.40 -3.31
N LEU A 278 4.70 14.83 -3.50
CA LEU A 278 3.74 14.13 -4.36
C LEU A 278 4.20 14.13 -5.82
N VAL A 279 4.55 15.30 -6.35
CA VAL A 279 4.99 15.43 -7.75
C VAL A 279 6.28 14.64 -8.00
N LYS A 280 7.23 14.69 -7.04
CA LYS A 280 8.46 13.90 -7.08
C LYS A 280 8.15 12.40 -7.18
N ALA A 281 7.28 11.89 -6.32
CA ALA A 281 6.88 10.48 -6.32
C ALA A 281 6.26 10.06 -7.66
N TRP A 282 5.47 10.92 -8.31
CA TRP A 282 4.91 10.64 -9.64
C TRP A 282 5.97 10.63 -10.73
N ILE A 283 6.94 11.55 -10.68
CA ILE A 283 8.06 11.60 -11.65
C ILE A 283 8.92 10.35 -11.53
N GLU A 284 9.23 9.92 -10.29
CA GLU A 284 10.05 8.73 -10.01
C GLU A 284 9.34 7.43 -10.43
N ALA A 285 8.01 7.36 -10.25
CA ALA A 285 7.22 6.20 -10.64
C ALA A 285 6.78 6.20 -12.12
N CYS A 286 7.15 7.23 -12.89
CA CYS A 286 6.75 7.36 -14.29
C CYS A 286 7.56 6.41 -15.18
N SER A 287 6.87 5.51 -15.88
CA SER A 287 7.47 4.60 -16.84
C SER A 287 8.05 5.34 -18.08
N GLU A 288 8.80 4.62 -18.92
CA GLU A 288 9.31 5.12 -20.19
C GLU A 288 8.17 5.53 -21.15
N GLU A 289 7.02 4.88 -21.05
CA GLU A 289 5.80 5.18 -21.80
C GLU A 289 5.02 6.39 -21.25
N SER A 290 5.62 7.13 -20.32
CA SER A 290 5.00 8.28 -19.66
C SER A 290 3.71 7.94 -18.90
N ARG A 291 3.68 6.79 -18.26
CA ARG A 291 2.56 6.35 -17.42
C ARG A 291 3.00 6.15 -15.98
N VAL A 292 2.11 6.45 -15.05
CA VAL A 292 2.29 6.19 -13.62
C VAL A 292 1.34 5.07 -13.23
N HIS A 293 1.90 3.98 -12.77
CA HIS A 293 1.17 2.82 -12.28
C HIS A 293 1.08 2.91 -10.77
N CYS A 294 -0.13 2.81 -10.24
CA CYS A 294 -0.36 2.76 -8.80
C CYS A 294 -1.12 1.48 -8.47
N ARG A 295 -1.06 1.05 -7.23
CA ARG A 295 -1.82 -0.11 -6.78
C ARG A 295 -3.06 0.33 -6.01
N TYR A 296 -4.23 0.01 -6.55
CA TYR A 296 -5.51 0.18 -5.86
C TYR A 296 -5.80 -1.01 -4.94
N ARG A 297 -6.34 -0.69 -3.76
CA ARG A 297 -6.93 -1.66 -2.82
C ARG A 297 -8.39 -1.29 -2.68
N THR A 298 -9.29 -2.16 -3.12
CA THR A 298 -10.73 -1.88 -3.17
C THR A 298 -11.31 -1.58 -1.79
N LEU A 299 -10.92 -2.36 -0.78
CA LEU A 299 -11.33 -2.22 0.62
C LEU A 299 -10.16 -1.73 1.49
N GLY A 300 -9.42 -0.70 1.03
CA GLY A 300 -8.16 -0.27 1.61
C GLY A 300 -8.26 0.64 2.84
N ALA A 301 -9.47 1.02 3.25
CA ALA A 301 -9.72 1.86 4.42
C ALA A 301 -10.78 1.22 5.32
N ILE A 302 -10.74 1.53 6.62
CA ILE A 302 -11.73 1.06 7.61
C ILE A 302 -13.18 1.44 7.27
N THR A 303 -13.36 2.44 6.42
CA THR A 303 -14.66 2.88 5.91
C THR A 303 -15.07 2.22 4.60
N ASN A 304 -14.44 1.10 4.23
CA ASN A 304 -14.62 0.37 2.96
C ASN A 304 -14.37 1.21 1.70
N ARG A 305 -13.63 2.31 1.83
CA ARG A 305 -13.22 3.10 0.67
C ARG A 305 -11.98 2.50 0.03
N MET A 306 -11.92 2.63 -1.28
CA MET A 306 -10.71 2.31 -2.04
C MET A 306 -9.55 3.20 -1.60
N SER A 307 -8.35 2.63 -1.47
CA SER A 307 -7.10 3.35 -1.26
C SER A 307 -6.14 3.09 -2.41
N CYS A 308 -5.18 4.00 -2.60
CA CYS A 308 -4.19 3.92 -3.65
C CYS A 308 -2.79 4.13 -3.07
N VAL A 309 -1.86 3.28 -3.47
CA VAL A 309 -0.47 3.31 -2.99
C VAL A 309 0.52 3.10 -4.14
N SER A 310 1.75 3.57 -3.93
CA SER A 310 2.92 3.29 -4.78
C SER A 310 2.80 3.75 -6.26
N PRO A 311 2.61 5.04 -6.54
CA PRO A 311 2.38 6.18 -5.65
C PRO A 311 0.90 6.43 -5.36
N ASN A 312 0.59 7.30 -4.39
CA ASN A 312 -0.79 7.66 -4.11
C ASN A 312 -1.31 8.69 -5.13
N LEU A 313 -2.19 8.27 -6.05
CA LEU A 313 -2.83 9.13 -7.05
C LEU A 313 -4.17 9.70 -6.59
N GLN A 314 -4.71 9.29 -5.44
CA GLN A 314 -5.96 9.84 -4.90
C GLN A 314 -5.76 11.19 -4.17
N GLN A 315 -4.51 11.60 -3.94
CA GLN A 315 -4.18 12.89 -3.32
C GLN A 315 -3.84 13.98 -4.33
N VAL A 316 -4.14 13.78 -5.62
CA VAL A 316 -4.02 14.82 -6.63
C VAL A 316 -4.89 16.02 -6.22
N PRO A 317 -4.34 17.24 -6.18
CA PRO A 317 -5.11 18.44 -5.85
C PRO A 317 -6.27 18.65 -6.82
N ALA A 318 -7.38 19.18 -6.32
CA ALA A 318 -8.52 19.54 -7.18
C ALA A 318 -8.09 20.63 -8.19
N VAL A 319 -8.60 20.57 -9.41
CA VAL A 319 -8.26 21.50 -10.52
C VAL A 319 -8.41 22.97 -10.14
N ARG A 320 -9.32 23.30 -9.21
CA ARG A 320 -9.56 24.67 -8.71
C ARG A 320 -8.69 25.04 -7.52
N SER A 321 -7.89 24.13 -7.00
CA SER A 321 -6.96 24.41 -5.91
C SER A 321 -5.65 24.96 -6.47
N GLU A 322 -4.90 25.62 -5.61
CA GLU A 322 -3.54 25.99 -5.95
C GLU A 322 -2.70 24.74 -6.28
N TYR A 323 -2.03 24.75 -7.42
CA TYR A 323 -1.29 23.60 -7.99
C TYR A 323 -2.18 22.38 -8.34
N GLY A 324 -3.46 22.59 -8.63
CA GLY A 324 -4.38 21.60 -9.17
C GLY A 324 -4.51 21.61 -10.69
#